data_ff457b44afdd5f85a1d753e1dfaaf898
#
_entry.id   ff457b44afdd5f85a1d753e1dfaaf898
#
_cell.length_a   1.000
_cell.length_b   1.000
_cell.length_c   1.000
_cell.angle_alpha   90.00
_cell.angle_beta   90.00
_cell.angle_gamma   90.00
#
_symmetry.space_group_name_H-M   'P 1'
#
loop_
_entity.id
_entity.type
_entity.pdbx_description
1 polymer ?
#
loop_
_entity_poly.entity_id
_entity_poly.type
_entity_poly.pdbx_seq_one_letter_code
_entity_poly.pdbx_strand_id
1 'polypeptide(L)'
;MQFIVTAYDGKDGEAGARRSNVREQHLAGAKKLVKERKWLFAAALLDDDGNMIGSTMIVDFPSKDAIASEWLDNDPYVTGNVWEEIDIRPCKVPDFILDASLL
;
A
#
# COMPACT_ATOMS: atom_id res chain seq x y z
N MET A 1 10.86 11.36 -3.74
CA MET A 1 11.27 10.19 -4.54
C MET A 1 10.15 9.17 -4.58
N GLN A 2 9.90 8.60 -5.74
CA GLN A 2 8.82 7.63 -5.90
C GLN A 2 9.32 6.20 -5.66
N PHE A 3 8.43 5.39 -5.09
CA PHE A 3 8.70 3.98 -4.83
C PHE A 3 7.48 3.16 -5.18
N ILE A 4 7.70 1.94 -5.67
CA ILE A 4 6.65 0.94 -5.77
C ILE A 4 6.79 0.00 -4.58
N VAL A 5 5.69 -0.16 -3.85
CA VAL A 5 5.61 -1.02 -2.68
C VAL A 5 4.65 -2.14 -2.99
N THR A 6 5.14 -3.38 -2.93
CA THR A 6 4.32 -4.57 -3.14
C THR A 6 4.30 -5.36 -1.85
N ALA A 7 3.12 -5.62 -1.33
CA ALA A 7 2.94 -6.34 -0.08
C ALA A 7 2.06 -7.57 -0.31
N TYR A 8 2.46 -8.70 0.24
CA TYR A 8 1.71 -9.94 0.14
C TYR A 8 1.16 -10.34 1.51
N ASP A 9 -0.12 -10.71 1.52
CA ASP A 9 -0.80 -11.18 2.73
C ASP A 9 -0.22 -12.52 3.19
N GLY A 10 -0.35 -12.80 4.49
CA GLY A 10 0.04 -14.08 5.04
C GLY A 10 -0.72 -15.24 4.39
N LYS A 11 -0.07 -16.42 4.34
CA LYS A 11 -0.60 -17.61 3.67
C LYS A 11 -1.13 -18.64 4.67
N ASP A 12 -1.39 -18.24 5.91
CA ASP A 12 -1.82 -19.12 6.99
C ASP A 12 -3.33 -19.40 7.02
N GLY A 13 -4.08 -18.89 6.04
CA GLY A 13 -5.53 -19.05 5.97
C GLY A 13 -6.32 -18.06 6.80
N GLU A 14 -5.67 -17.30 7.68
CA GLU A 14 -6.33 -16.33 8.57
C GLU A 14 -6.10 -14.87 8.14
N ALA A 15 -5.27 -14.64 7.13
CA ALA A 15 -4.93 -13.30 6.70
C ALA A 15 -6.14 -12.51 6.23
N GLY A 16 -7.09 -13.15 5.54
CA GLY A 16 -8.31 -12.51 5.09
C GLY A 16 -9.15 -11.98 6.24
N ALA A 17 -9.26 -12.75 7.33
CA ALA A 17 -9.98 -12.30 8.52
C ALA A 17 -9.26 -11.13 9.20
N ARG A 18 -7.92 -11.20 9.29
CA ARG A 18 -7.14 -10.10 9.85
C ARG A 18 -7.29 -8.84 9.02
N ARG A 19 -7.28 -8.97 7.69
CA ARG A 19 -7.49 -7.85 6.76
C ARG A 19 -8.87 -7.22 7.00
N SER A 20 -9.92 -8.01 7.09
CA SER A 20 -11.28 -7.52 7.34
C SER A 20 -11.39 -6.77 8.66
N ASN A 21 -10.73 -7.27 9.70
CA ASN A 21 -10.79 -6.68 11.04
C ASN A 21 -10.20 -5.27 11.11
N VAL A 22 -9.20 -4.96 10.30
CA VAL A 22 -8.50 -3.67 10.36
C VAL A 22 -8.66 -2.83 9.09
N ARG A 23 -9.47 -3.30 8.14
CA ARG A 23 -9.61 -2.65 6.83
C ARG A 23 -10.06 -1.19 6.93
N GLU A 24 -11.02 -0.92 7.80
CA GLU A 24 -11.56 0.43 7.94
C GLU A 24 -10.50 1.42 8.42
N GLN A 25 -9.71 1.03 9.42
CA GLN A 25 -8.62 1.86 9.92
C GLN A 25 -7.51 2.02 8.87
N HIS A 26 -7.19 0.95 8.13
CA HIS A 26 -6.21 1.01 7.06
C HIS A 26 -6.66 2.00 5.98
N LEU A 27 -7.90 1.94 5.55
CA LEU A 27 -8.43 2.85 4.51
C LEU A 27 -8.47 4.29 4.99
N ALA A 28 -8.76 4.54 6.26
CA ALA A 28 -8.74 5.88 6.82
C ALA A 28 -7.34 6.49 6.75
N GLY A 29 -6.32 5.72 7.11
CA GLY A 29 -4.92 6.15 6.99
C GLY A 29 -4.50 6.35 5.54
N ALA A 30 -4.92 5.46 4.65
CA ALA A 30 -4.63 5.57 3.23
C ALA A 30 -5.21 6.85 2.62
N LYS A 31 -6.44 7.19 2.96
CA LYS A 31 -7.09 8.42 2.48
C LYS A 31 -6.30 9.67 2.87
N LYS A 32 -5.76 9.68 4.09
CA LYS A 32 -4.93 10.78 4.56
C LYS A 32 -3.65 10.89 3.72
N LEU A 33 -2.99 9.76 3.48
CA LEU A 33 -1.75 9.73 2.69
C LEU A 33 -1.98 10.15 1.24
N VAL A 34 -3.14 9.79 0.66
CA VAL A 34 -3.53 10.25 -0.68
C VAL A 34 -3.71 11.76 -0.70
N LYS A 35 -4.38 12.33 0.30
CA LYS A 35 -4.56 13.77 0.43
C LYS A 35 -3.22 14.51 0.51
N GLU A 36 -2.26 13.93 1.22
CA GLU A 36 -0.93 14.50 1.40
C GLU A 36 -0.01 14.24 0.20
N ARG A 37 -0.50 13.58 -0.85
CA ARG A 37 0.28 13.22 -2.04
C ARG A 37 1.43 12.27 -1.74
N LYS A 38 1.36 11.55 -0.64
CA LYS A 38 2.33 10.51 -0.28
C LYS A 38 1.98 9.17 -0.91
N TRP A 39 0.70 8.89 -1.12
CA TRP A 39 0.23 7.78 -1.93
C TRP A 39 -0.30 8.33 -3.24
N LEU A 40 0.25 7.88 -4.37
CA LEU A 40 -0.13 8.32 -5.71
C LEU A 40 -1.09 7.35 -6.38
N PHE A 41 -1.01 6.06 -6.03
CA PHE A 41 -1.81 5.00 -6.62
C PHE A 41 -1.82 3.79 -5.69
N ALA A 42 -2.89 3.02 -5.70
CA ALA A 42 -2.97 1.78 -4.95
C ALA A 42 -3.95 0.81 -5.62
N ALA A 43 -3.66 -0.48 -5.49
CA ALA A 43 -4.54 -1.54 -5.97
C ALA A 43 -4.39 -2.78 -5.09
N ALA A 44 -5.47 -3.50 -4.86
CA ALA A 44 -5.40 -4.82 -4.27
C ALA A 44 -4.89 -5.82 -5.31
N LEU A 45 -4.06 -6.75 -4.90
CA LEU A 45 -3.65 -7.88 -5.72
C LEU A 45 -4.65 -9.00 -5.49
N LEU A 46 -5.10 -9.64 -6.57
CA LEU A 46 -6.08 -10.70 -6.51
C LEU A 46 -5.50 -11.99 -7.06
N ASP A 47 -5.93 -13.13 -6.53
CA ASP A 47 -5.68 -14.41 -7.17
C ASP A 47 -6.66 -14.60 -8.33
N ASP A 48 -6.57 -15.73 -9.03
CA ASP A 48 -7.41 -15.99 -10.20
C ASP A 48 -8.89 -16.12 -9.85
N ASP A 49 -9.21 -16.40 -8.58
CA ASP A 49 -10.58 -16.52 -8.10
C ASP A 49 -11.14 -15.20 -7.57
N GLY A 50 -10.35 -14.11 -7.63
CA GLY A 50 -10.77 -12.79 -7.18
C GLY A 50 -10.57 -12.52 -5.70
N ASN A 51 -9.87 -13.39 -4.98
CA ASN A 51 -9.56 -13.18 -3.57
C ASN A 51 -8.36 -12.24 -3.40
N MET A 52 -8.45 -11.34 -2.44
CA MET A 52 -7.34 -10.43 -2.14
C MET A 52 -6.17 -11.19 -1.52
N ILE A 53 -4.99 -11.08 -2.12
CA ILE A 53 -3.77 -11.74 -1.65
C ILE A 53 -2.64 -10.76 -1.37
N GLY A 54 -2.86 -9.48 -1.55
CA GLY A 54 -1.85 -8.46 -1.34
C GLY A 54 -2.29 -7.10 -1.81
N SER A 55 -1.33 -6.21 -1.92
CA SER A 55 -1.54 -4.83 -2.35
C SER A 55 -0.31 -4.32 -3.08
N THR A 56 -0.52 -3.39 -4.02
CA THR A 56 0.59 -2.66 -4.62
C THR A 56 0.28 -1.17 -4.53
N MET A 57 1.27 -0.38 -4.17
CA MET A 57 1.14 1.06 -4.01
C MET A 57 2.29 1.76 -4.72
N ILE A 58 2.02 2.92 -5.29
CA ILE A 58 3.06 3.82 -5.75
C ILE A 58 3.00 5.03 -4.83
N VAL A 59 4.14 5.33 -4.19
CA VAL A 59 4.21 6.32 -3.12
C VAL A 59 5.33 7.30 -3.37
N ASP A 60 5.28 8.45 -2.71
CA ASP A 60 6.28 9.49 -2.79
C ASP A 60 6.71 9.87 -1.38
N PHE A 61 7.94 9.51 -1.05
CA PHE A 61 8.55 9.79 0.26
C PHE A 61 10.01 10.21 0.04
N PRO A 62 10.61 10.95 0.98
CA PRO A 62 12.02 11.34 0.85
C PRO A 62 13.01 10.17 0.78
N SER A 63 12.68 9.04 1.44
CA SER A 63 13.59 7.90 1.54
C SER A 63 12.82 6.64 1.94
N LYS A 64 13.48 5.48 1.87
CA LYS A 64 12.89 4.23 2.40
C LYS A 64 12.66 4.32 3.90
N ASP A 65 13.53 4.98 4.65
CA ASP A 65 13.35 5.16 6.08
C ASP A 65 12.08 5.95 6.39
N ALA A 66 11.78 6.96 5.59
CA ALA A 66 10.55 7.75 5.72
C ALA A 66 9.30 6.92 5.41
N ILE A 67 9.38 5.97 4.47
CA ILE A 67 8.27 5.05 4.19
C ILE A 67 7.92 4.27 5.45
N ALA A 68 8.90 3.77 6.17
CA ALA A 68 8.69 3.04 7.41
C ALA A 68 8.12 3.96 8.50
N SER A 69 8.83 5.05 8.80
CA SER A 69 8.48 5.90 9.96
C SER A 69 7.19 6.70 9.76
N GLU A 70 6.89 7.12 8.54
CA GLU A 70 5.73 7.96 8.26
C GLU A 70 4.50 7.17 7.81
N TRP A 71 4.66 5.91 7.48
CA TRP A 71 3.55 5.09 6.98
C TRP A 71 3.55 3.68 7.56
N LEU A 72 4.49 2.80 7.14
CA LEU A 72 4.38 1.36 7.41
C LEU A 72 4.32 1.01 8.90
N ASP A 73 5.07 1.70 9.74
CA ASP A 73 5.11 1.42 11.19
C ASP A 73 3.76 1.63 11.86
N ASN A 74 2.87 2.41 11.22
CA ASN A 74 1.57 2.76 11.77
C ASN A 74 0.39 2.21 10.96
N ASP A 75 0.64 1.52 9.83
CA ASP A 75 -0.44 0.99 9.02
C ASP A 75 -1.03 -0.26 9.68
N PRO A 76 -2.36 -0.30 9.91
CA PRO A 76 -3.01 -1.48 10.50
C PRO A 76 -2.79 -2.78 9.71
N TYR A 77 -2.50 -2.71 8.40
CA TYR A 77 -2.17 -3.91 7.64
C TYR A 77 -0.77 -4.45 7.99
N VAL A 78 0.10 -3.63 8.55
CA VAL A 78 1.39 -4.05 9.08
C VAL A 78 1.24 -4.47 10.56
N THR A 79 0.71 -3.58 11.40
CA THR A 79 0.58 -3.83 12.84
C THR A 79 -0.44 -4.92 13.14
N GLY A 80 -1.45 -5.09 12.28
CA GLY A 80 -2.46 -6.15 12.38
C GLY A 80 -2.05 -7.45 11.70
N ASN A 81 -0.81 -7.55 11.26
CA ASN A 81 -0.23 -8.77 10.70
C ASN A 81 -0.97 -9.29 9.46
N VAL A 82 -1.39 -8.38 8.58
CA VAL A 82 -2.00 -8.72 7.30
C VAL A 82 -0.92 -8.94 6.25
N TRP A 83 -0.06 -7.94 6.03
CA TRP A 83 1.05 -8.02 5.10
C TRP A 83 2.23 -8.75 5.74
N GLU A 84 2.63 -9.86 5.15
CA GLU A 84 3.75 -10.67 5.65
C GLU A 84 5.05 -10.35 4.92
N GLU A 85 4.97 -10.12 3.59
CA GLU A 85 6.13 -9.76 2.78
C GLU A 85 5.91 -8.38 2.18
N ILE A 86 6.92 -7.53 2.29
CA ILE A 86 6.86 -6.17 1.75
C ILE A 86 8.13 -5.90 0.94
N ASP A 87 7.96 -5.59 -0.34
CA ASP A 87 9.04 -5.22 -1.25
C ASP A 87 8.93 -3.73 -1.56
N ILE A 88 10.04 -3.01 -1.47
CA ILE A 88 10.09 -1.57 -1.72
C ILE A 88 11.18 -1.31 -2.76
N ARG A 89 10.79 -0.72 -3.90
CA ARG A 89 11.73 -0.40 -4.98
C ARG A 89 11.58 1.04 -5.43
N PRO A 90 12.67 1.76 -5.64
CA PRO A 90 12.59 3.06 -6.30
C PRO A 90 11.98 2.90 -7.69
N CYS A 91 11.15 3.86 -8.07
CA CYS A 91 10.54 3.86 -9.39
C CYS A 91 10.38 5.30 -9.90
N LYS A 92 9.99 5.41 -11.16
CA LYS A 92 9.66 6.70 -11.76
C LYS A 92 8.35 6.56 -12.51
N VAL A 93 7.33 7.26 -12.05
CA VAL A 93 6.05 7.31 -12.75
C VAL A 93 6.17 8.37 -13.85
N PRO A 94 5.81 8.06 -15.09
CA PRO A 94 5.81 9.08 -16.15
C PRO A 94 4.90 10.26 -15.79
N ASP A 95 5.36 11.48 -16.11
CA ASP A 95 4.64 12.68 -15.71
C ASP A 95 3.20 12.71 -16.25
N PHE A 96 2.98 12.22 -17.47
CA PHE A 96 1.64 12.22 -18.06
C PHE A 96 0.64 11.34 -17.31
N ILE A 97 1.11 10.34 -16.55
CA ILE A 97 0.25 9.50 -15.71
C ILE A 97 -0.16 10.26 -14.46
N LEU A 98 0.79 10.99 -13.86
CA LEU A 98 0.50 11.79 -12.65
C LEU A 98 -0.41 12.97 -12.97
N ASP A 99 -0.34 13.48 -14.20
CA ASP A 99 -1.17 14.58 -14.67
C ASP A 99 -2.48 14.12 -15.32
N ALA A 100 -2.88 12.86 -15.09
CA ALA A 100 -4.10 12.29 -15.66
C ALA A 100 -5.36 13.11 -15.30
N SER A 101 -5.31 13.87 -14.22
CA SER A 101 -6.38 14.78 -13.83
C SER A 101 -6.61 15.90 -14.86
N LEU A 102 -5.68 16.10 -15.80
CA LEU A 102 -5.80 17.08 -16.86
C LEU A 102 -6.49 16.53 -18.11
N LEU A 103 -6.75 15.22 -18.15
CA LEU A 103 -7.37 14.56 -19.30
C LEU A 103 -8.88 14.74 -19.34
#